data_08a0a72ef1bebb5a0c7cffc02b280c19
#
_entry.id   08a0a72ef1bebb5a0c7cffc02b280c19
#
_cell.length_a   1.000
_cell.length_b   1.000
_cell.length_c   1.000
_cell.angle_alpha   90.00
_cell.angle_beta   90.00
_cell.angle_gamma   90.00
#
_symmetry.space_group_name_H-M   'P 1'
#
loop_
_entity.id
_entity.type
_entity.pdbx_description
1 polymer ?
#
loop_
_entity_poly.entity_id
_entity_poly.type
_entity_poly.pdbx_seq_one_letter_code
_entity_poly.pdbx_strand_id
1 'polypeptide(L)'
;MDDASERAIEDDMLDQFNFFDEEDEELADRRNPAPLDSFDLVDDRPNEDEDLAKDEPKGKPNMLRPDSWPSILPQHHGVRAGELHMKTDWRQIVTAGDQLAVNAPLTDKSSIICRTGMLMLASGTGAWRVRDTMNRVAAVLGVTIHVDLSLLSFECTCIEGGHCFNEVVSLPTTGVNTHRIWMMESFLREIETYGRRFTVHEYHELLKTVESSKPDYAPWQQGLAAACACGAFVFLLGGGPIEMVCAFVGAGVGNFARSHILKQGLGQFSALTIGVALACVSYLLALLGLGQVIPGAMSHQEGYIGAMLFVIPGFPLITAGLDIAKLDMRSGIERLSYAVSIIVMATLVGWMVAECVGLAPDDFAPLGLSPLALTLLRVVMSFVGVFGFSVMFNSPVKMAAAAGLIGAVSNTLRLTLVDAPTLFPFLGLSAGMPPEAAAFTGALVSGLLASLAEIKLTYPRIALTVPSIVIMVPGLYLYRSMYYMCTFDTVNMLGWFVRAVLIVAFLPVGLGVARTLTDPRWRHTS
;
A
#
# COMPACT_ATOMS: atom_id res chain seq x y z
N MET A 1 6.07 -38.89 32.45
CA MET A 1 4.78 -38.33 32.03
C MET A 1 4.04 -39.45 31.38
N ASP A 2 2.89 -39.83 31.96
CA ASP A 2 2.23 -41.11 31.68
C ASP A 2 1.48 -41.13 30.35
N ASP A 3 1.56 -42.30 29.70
CA ASP A 3 0.87 -42.67 28.45
C ASP A 3 -0.65 -42.46 28.44
N ALA A 4 -1.22 -42.16 29.61
CA ALA A 4 -2.64 -41.81 29.80
C ALA A 4 -2.97 -40.33 29.52
N SER A 5 -1.97 -39.43 29.62
CA SER A 5 -2.19 -38.00 29.35
C SER A 5 -2.05 -37.66 27.86
N GLU A 6 -1.32 -38.43 27.08
CA GLU A 6 -1.24 -38.28 25.62
C GLU A 6 -2.51 -38.77 24.92
N ARG A 7 -3.12 -39.86 25.39
CA ARG A 7 -4.38 -40.38 24.84
C ARG A 7 -5.57 -39.44 25.13
N ALA A 8 -5.58 -38.77 26.28
CA ALA A 8 -6.63 -37.81 26.61
C ALA A 8 -6.59 -36.54 25.74
N ILE A 9 -5.39 -36.18 25.21
CA ILE A 9 -5.23 -35.02 24.32
C ILE A 9 -5.58 -35.42 22.86
N GLU A 10 -5.33 -36.68 22.46
CA GLU A 10 -5.71 -37.19 21.15
C GLU A 10 -7.24 -37.40 21.03
N ASP A 11 -7.91 -37.86 22.09
CA ASP A 11 -9.37 -38.04 22.11
C ASP A 11 -10.10 -36.68 22.11
N ASP A 12 -9.57 -35.64 22.79
CA ASP A 12 -10.16 -34.29 22.80
C ASP A 12 -9.96 -33.55 21.44
N MET A 13 -8.93 -33.91 20.66
CA MET A 13 -8.74 -33.39 19.30
C MET A 13 -9.61 -34.09 18.27
N LEU A 14 -9.95 -35.35 18.46
CA LEU A 14 -10.81 -36.11 17.55
C LEU A 14 -12.30 -35.73 17.71
N ASP A 15 -12.74 -35.38 18.93
CA ASP A 15 -14.12 -34.89 19.16
C ASP A 15 -14.39 -33.50 18.56
N GLN A 16 -13.35 -32.68 18.31
CA GLN A 16 -13.51 -31.40 17.63
C GLN A 16 -13.66 -31.53 16.10
N PHE A 17 -13.31 -32.67 15.51
CA PHE A 17 -13.46 -32.92 14.07
C PHE A 17 -14.75 -33.65 13.68
N ASN A 18 -15.47 -34.26 14.62
CA ASN A 18 -16.70 -35.01 14.35
C ASN A 18 -17.97 -34.14 14.34
N PHE A 19 -17.88 -32.82 14.38
CA PHE A 19 -19.05 -31.92 14.37
C PHE A 19 -19.68 -31.74 12.98
N PHE A 20 -19.15 -32.37 11.94
CA PHE A 20 -19.67 -32.24 10.56
C PHE A 20 -20.41 -33.47 10.03
N ASP A 21 -20.39 -34.61 10.73
CA ASP A 21 -20.98 -35.85 10.20
C ASP A 21 -22.42 -36.14 10.66
N GLU A 22 -22.99 -35.46 11.67
CA GLU A 22 -24.34 -35.74 12.15
C GLU A 22 -25.46 -34.93 11.44
N GLU A 23 -25.13 -33.84 10.72
CA GLU A 23 -26.17 -33.07 9.96
C GLU A 23 -26.44 -33.59 8.55
N ASP A 24 -25.59 -34.47 8.00
CA ASP A 24 -25.74 -34.97 6.63
C ASP A 24 -26.69 -36.18 6.50
N GLU A 25 -27.02 -36.91 7.57
CA GLU A 25 -27.99 -38.03 7.50
C GLU A 25 -29.44 -37.56 7.51
N GLU A 26 -29.78 -36.42 8.11
CA GLU A 26 -31.15 -35.89 8.12
C GLU A 26 -31.57 -35.20 6.80
N LEU A 27 -30.59 -34.83 5.96
CA LEU A 27 -30.79 -34.18 4.66
C LEU A 27 -30.90 -35.16 3.48
N ALA A 28 -30.53 -36.43 3.66
CA ALA A 28 -30.58 -37.43 2.60
C ALA A 28 -32.00 -37.93 2.27
N ASP A 29 -32.95 -37.83 3.21
CA ASP A 29 -34.31 -38.36 3.04
C ASP A 29 -35.29 -37.38 2.35
N ARG A 30 -34.86 -36.17 1.97
CA ARG A 30 -35.71 -35.17 1.28
C ARG A 30 -35.39 -34.97 -0.21
N ARG A 31 -34.55 -35.80 -0.82
CA ARG A 31 -34.24 -35.72 -2.26
C ARG A 31 -34.95 -36.74 -3.09
N ASN A 32 -36.27 -36.56 -3.24
CA ASN A 32 -36.98 -37.15 -4.37
C ASN A 32 -37.96 -36.09 -4.93
N PRO A 33 -37.55 -35.17 -5.82
CA PRO A 33 -38.50 -34.31 -6.52
C PRO A 33 -39.20 -35.13 -7.59
N ALA A 34 -40.54 -35.03 -7.57
CA ALA A 34 -41.40 -35.53 -8.63
C ALA A 34 -40.97 -34.97 -10.00
N PRO A 35 -41.19 -35.69 -11.11
CA PRO A 35 -40.82 -35.22 -12.43
C PRO A 35 -41.60 -33.94 -12.77
N LEU A 36 -40.86 -32.89 -13.15
CA LEU A 36 -41.40 -31.65 -13.69
C LEU A 36 -42.03 -31.95 -15.05
N ASP A 37 -43.36 -31.88 -15.11
CA ASP A 37 -44.08 -31.84 -16.37
C ASP A 37 -43.68 -30.60 -17.18
N SER A 38 -43.63 -30.80 -18.48
CA SER A 38 -43.25 -29.84 -19.52
C SER A 38 -43.90 -28.46 -19.30
N PHE A 39 -43.07 -27.46 -19.07
CA PHE A 39 -43.49 -26.06 -19.22
C PHE A 39 -43.60 -25.76 -20.72
N ASP A 40 -44.83 -25.62 -21.21
CA ASP A 40 -45.13 -25.01 -22.51
C ASP A 40 -44.74 -23.53 -22.43
N LEU A 41 -43.62 -23.18 -23.06
CA LEU A 41 -43.26 -21.79 -23.33
C LEU A 41 -44.22 -21.22 -24.38
N VAL A 42 -45.22 -20.51 -23.94
CA VAL A 42 -46.00 -19.61 -24.80
C VAL A 42 -45.10 -18.46 -25.19
N ASP A 43 -44.71 -18.43 -26.46
CA ASP A 43 -43.91 -17.37 -27.07
C ASP A 43 -44.83 -16.18 -27.42
N ASP A 44 -45.10 -15.31 -26.42
CA ASP A 44 -45.81 -14.04 -26.64
C ASP A 44 -44.77 -12.92 -26.92
N ARG A 45 -43.98 -13.09 -28.00
CA ARG A 45 -43.25 -11.96 -28.55
C ARG A 45 -44.07 -11.31 -29.66
N PRO A 46 -44.32 -9.98 -29.60
CA PRO A 46 -44.89 -9.26 -30.74
C PRO A 46 -43.90 -9.34 -31.92
N ASN A 47 -44.45 -9.58 -33.10
CA ASN A 47 -43.73 -9.56 -34.36
C ASN A 47 -43.16 -8.16 -34.63
N GLU A 48 -41.91 -7.91 -34.21
CA GLU A 48 -41.12 -6.69 -34.57
C GLU A 48 -40.30 -6.85 -35.85
N ASP A 49 -40.56 -7.85 -36.67
CA ASP A 49 -39.74 -8.13 -37.85
C ASP A 49 -40.10 -7.28 -39.09
N GLU A 50 -41.03 -6.33 -39.02
CA GLU A 50 -41.43 -5.55 -40.23
C GLU A 50 -40.81 -4.17 -40.37
N ASP A 51 -40.13 -3.61 -39.36
CA ASP A 51 -39.57 -2.25 -39.41
C ASP A 51 -38.02 -2.15 -39.46
N LEU A 52 -37.29 -3.28 -39.44
CA LEU A 52 -35.80 -3.29 -39.48
C LEU A 52 -35.20 -3.39 -40.90
N ALA A 53 -36.01 -3.39 -41.95
CA ALA A 53 -35.54 -3.62 -43.32
C ALA A 53 -35.16 -2.36 -44.08
N LYS A 54 -34.98 -1.19 -43.47
CA LYS A 54 -34.74 0.07 -44.23
C LYS A 54 -33.41 0.78 -44.02
N ASP A 55 -32.50 0.28 -43.16
CA ASP A 55 -31.15 0.88 -43.00
C ASP A 55 -30.05 -0.18 -43.08
N GLU A 56 -29.92 -0.86 -44.26
CA GLU A 56 -28.64 -1.52 -44.56
C GLU A 56 -27.61 -0.45 -44.88
N PRO A 57 -26.48 -0.36 -44.15
CA PRO A 57 -25.38 0.51 -44.50
C PRO A 57 -24.74 -0.03 -45.81
N LYS A 58 -24.86 0.75 -46.89
CA LYS A 58 -24.27 0.46 -48.17
C LYS A 58 -22.75 0.43 -48.06
N GLY A 59 -22.17 -0.75 -48.06
CA GLY A 59 -20.73 -0.98 -48.17
C GLY A 59 -20.18 -1.87 -47.09
N LYS A 60 -19.84 -3.12 -47.39
CA LYS A 60 -19.03 -3.96 -46.53
C LYS A 60 -17.70 -3.25 -46.25
N PRO A 61 -17.29 -3.03 -45.01
CA PRO A 61 -16.00 -2.42 -44.70
C PRO A 61 -14.89 -3.32 -45.28
N ASN A 62 -13.99 -2.71 -46.03
CA ASN A 62 -12.85 -3.42 -46.62
C ASN A 62 -11.82 -3.68 -45.52
N MET A 63 -11.90 -4.84 -44.90
CA MET A 63 -11.09 -5.24 -43.70
C MET A 63 -9.58 -5.31 -44.00
N LEU A 64 -9.12 -5.02 -45.20
CA LEU A 64 -7.71 -5.12 -45.59
C LEU A 64 -6.97 -3.78 -45.63
N ARG A 65 -7.62 -2.66 -45.32
CA ARG A 65 -6.95 -1.35 -45.25
C ARG A 65 -6.85 -0.92 -43.79
N PRO A 66 -5.63 -0.60 -43.29
CA PRO A 66 -5.44 -0.12 -41.89
C PRO A 66 -6.29 1.12 -41.55
N ASP A 67 -6.53 1.99 -42.57
CA ASP A 67 -7.28 3.25 -42.41
C ASP A 67 -8.82 3.04 -42.39
N SER A 68 -9.30 1.83 -42.69
CA SER A 68 -10.72 1.48 -42.72
C SER A 68 -11.17 0.59 -41.57
N TRP A 69 -10.29 0.33 -40.60
CA TRP A 69 -10.69 -0.39 -39.38
C TRP A 69 -11.63 0.53 -38.59
N PRO A 70 -12.88 0.10 -38.34
CA PRO A 70 -13.70 0.81 -37.39
C PRO A 70 -12.91 0.86 -36.08
N SER A 71 -12.92 1.99 -35.40
CA SER A 71 -12.36 2.07 -34.07
C SER A 71 -12.99 0.94 -33.24
N ILE A 72 -12.21 -0.10 -32.97
CA ILE A 72 -12.66 -1.33 -32.30
C ILE A 72 -13.16 -1.03 -30.88
N LEU A 73 -13.00 0.20 -30.44
CA LEU A 73 -13.44 0.66 -29.13
C LEU A 73 -14.79 1.35 -29.30
N PRO A 74 -15.89 0.70 -28.85
CA PRO A 74 -17.17 1.37 -28.78
C PRO A 74 -16.98 2.62 -27.93
N GLN A 75 -17.43 3.77 -28.43
CA GLN A 75 -17.55 4.99 -27.62
C GLN A 75 -18.67 4.80 -26.61
N HIS A 76 -18.49 3.86 -25.67
CA HIS A 76 -19.38 3.73 -24.54
C HIS A 76 -19.09 4.88 -23.57
N HIS A 77 -20.12 5.64 -23.26
CA HIS A 77 -20.07 6.69 -22.29
C HIS A 77 -19.51 6.14 -20.96
N GLY A 78 -18.29 6.53 -20.61
CA GLY A 78 -17.63 6.20 -19.35
C GLY A 78 -16.35 5.37 -19.41
N VAL A 79 -16.03 4.71 -20.54
CA VAL A 79 -14.78 3.96 -20.70
C VAL A 79 -13.85 4.73 -21.63
N ARG A 80 -12.68 5.13 -21.16
CA ARG A 80 -11.63 5.70 -22.01
C ARG A 80 -10.92 4.57 -22.76
N ALA A 81 -10.47 4.86 -23.98
CA ALA A 81 -9.61 3.93 -24.71
C ALA A 81 -8.41 3.52 -23.85
N GLY A 82 -8.24 2.21 -23.59
CA GLY A 82 -7.19 1.68 -22.73
C GLY A 82 -7.58 1.45 -21.26
N GLU A 83 -8.78 1.83 -20.81
CA GLU A 83 -9.27 1.46 -19.49
C GLU A 83 -9.79 0.01 -19.51
N LEU A 84 -9.17 -0.86 -18.71
CA LEU A 84 -9.56 -2.26 -18.55
C LEU A 84 -10.67 -2.46 -17.50
N HIS A 85 -10.93 -1.44 -16.69
CA HIS A 85 -11.89 -1.49 -15.59
C HIS A 85 -13.00 -0.46 -15.80
N MET A 86 -14.24 -0.91 -15.70
CA MET A 86 -15.40 -0.03 -15.71
C MET A 86 -15.58 0.61 -14.34
N LYS A 87 -15.94 1.88 -14.30
CA LYS A 87 -16.31 2.54 -13.04
C LYS A 87 -17.68 2.05 -12.59
N THR A 88 -17.78 1.67 -11.32
CA THR A 88 -19.08 1.37 -10.72
C THR A 88 -19.90 2.64 -10.63
N ASP A 89 -21.05 2.69 -11.31
CA ASP A 89 -22.01 3.78 -11.16
C ASP A 89 -22.99 3.44 -10.02
N TRP A 90 -22.65 3.90 -8.82
CA TRP A 90 -23.44 3.66 -7.63
C TRP A 90 -24.90 4.14 -7.74
N ARG A 91 -25.19 5.11 -8.64
CA ARG A 91 -26.54 5.63 -8.87
C ARG A 91 -27.45 4.58 -9.55
N GLN A 92 -26.88 3.70 -10.34
CA GLN A 92 -27.64 2.62 -10.99
C GLN A 92 -28.00 1.48 -10.02
N ILE A 93 -27.24 1.34 -8.91
CA ILE A 93 -27.48 0.32 -7.91
C ILE A 93 -28.52 0.79 -6.87
N VAL A 94 -28.52 2.08 -6.54
CA VAL A 94 -29.40 2.66 -5.52
C VAL A 94 -30.83 2.76 -6.04
N THR A 95 -31.76 2.09 -5.35
CA THR A 95 -33.18 2.05 -5.70
C THR A 95 -34.06 2.89 -4.78
N ALA A 96 -33.64 3.09 -3.53
CA ALA A 96 -34.42 3.78 -2.48
C ALA A 96 -33.60 4.89 -1.81
N GLY A 97 -33.06 5.83 -2.59
CA GLY A 97 -32.11 6.87 -2.14
C GLY A 97 -32.58 7.73 -0.98
N ASP A 98 -33.86 8.08 -0.93
CA ASP A 98 -34.46 8.93 0.11
C ASP A 98 -34.89 8.15 1.38
N GLN A 99 -34.77 6.82 1.36
CA GLN A 99 -35.10 5.99 2.51
C GLN A 99 -33.94 6.00 3.53
N LEU A 100 -34.28 5.89 4.82
CA LEU A 100 -33.26 5.66 5.86
C LEU A 100 -32.48 4.40 5.54
N ALA A 101 -31.15 4.50 5.55
CA ALA A 101 -30.27 3.42 5.12
C ALA A 101 -30.48 2.12 5.92
N VAL A 102 -30.84 2.19 7.20
CA VAL A 102 -31.15 1.02 8.04
C VAL A 102 -32.40 0.26 7.59
N ASN A 103 -33.33 0.92 6.90
CA ASN A 103 -34.58 0.33 6.41
C ASN A 103 -34.57 0.09 4.89
N ALA A 104 -33.48 0.46 4.22
CA ALA A 104 -33.33 0.34 2.78
C ALA A 104 -33.17 -1.13 2.34
N PRO A 105 -33.46 -1.46 1.07
CA PRO A 105 -33.19 -2.79 0.51
C PRO A 105 -31.73 -3.22 0.70
N LEU A 106 -31.50 -4.54 0.77
CA LEU A 106 -30.15 -5.10 0.97
C LEU A 106 -29.16 -4.68 -0.12
N THR A 107 -29.60 -4.49 -1.37
CA THR A 107 -28.81 -3.95 -2.48
C THR A 107 -28.26 -2.55 -2.19
N ASP A 108 -29.10 -1.67 -1.65
CA ASP A 108 -28.72 -0.29 -1.32
C ASP A 108 -27.73 -0.27 -0.13
N LYS A 109 -27.96 -1.11 0.89
CA LYS A 109 -27.04 -1.29 2.02
C LYS A 109 -25.70 -1.86 1.54
N SER A 110 -25.71 -2.86 0.64
CA SER A 110 -24.52 -3.44 0.05
C SER A 110 -23.70 -2.38 -0.70
N SER A 111 -24.35 -1.53 -1.50
CA SER A 111 -23.67 -0.47 -2.25
C SER A 111 -22.91 0.51 -1.34
N ILE A 112 -23.45 0.86 -0.17
CA ILE A 112 -22.78 1.70 0.83
C ILE A 112 -21.55 0.98 1.40
N ILE A 113 -21.73 -0.29 1.81
CA ILE A 113 -20.67 -1.12 2.40
C ILE A 113 -19.54 -1.34 1.40
N CYS A 114 -19.87 -1.73 0.16
CA CYS A 114 -18.89 -1.99 -0.89
C CYS A 114 -18.16 -0.72 -1.34
N ARG A 115 -18.85 0.41 -1.48
CA ARG A 115 -18.20 1.70 -1.77
C ARG A 115 -17.23 2.13 -0.68
N THR A 116 -17.58 1.90 0.59
CA THR A 116 -16.68 2.14 1.74
C THR A 116 -15.42 1.28 1.65
N GLY A 117 -15.57 -0.02 1.39
CA GLY A 117 -14.46 -0.96 1.19
C GLY A 117 -13.56 -0.55 0.02
N MET A 118 -14.17 -0.16 -1.11
CA MET A 118 -13.46 0.32 -2.30
C MET A 118 -12.59 1.53 -2.00
N LEU A 119 -13.11 2.54 -1.31
CA LEU A 119 -12.35 3.75 -0.97
C LEU A 119 -11.19 3.47 -0.02
N MET A 120 -11.38 2.58 0.94
CA MET A 120 -10.32 2.14 1.85
C MET A 120 -9.24 1.36 1.11
N LEU A 121 -9.60 0.39 0.26
CA LEU A 121 -8.66 -0.41 -0.51
C LEU A 121 -7.86 0.46 -1.49
N ALA A 122 -8.53 1.37 -2.21
CA ALA A 122 -7.92 2.34 -3.13
C ALA A 122 -6.94 3.29 -2.44
N SER A 123 -7.09 3.49 -1.12
CA SER A 123 -6.18 4.34 -0.33
C SER A 123 -4.94 3.60 0.16
N GLY A 124 -4.77 2.31 -0.17
CA GLY A 124 -3.58 1.50 0.10
C GLY A 124 -3.50 0.94 1.53
N THR A 125 -4.60 0.90 2.26
CA THR A 125 -4.60 0.32 3.62
C THR A 125 -4.50 -1.22 3.56
N GLY A 126 -4.09 -1.85 4.67
CA GLY A 126 -4.09 -3.32 4.78
C GLY A 126 -5.51 -3.91 4.80
N ALA A 127 -5.61 -5.18 4.39
CA ALA A 127 -6.88 -5.93 4.28
C ALA A 127 -7.66 -5.95 5.60
N TRP A 128 -6.97 -6.18 6.72
CA TRP A 128 -7.61 -6.17 8.03
C TRP A 128 -8.39 -4.87 8.28
N ARG A 129 -7.80 -3.71 7.93
CA ARG A 129 -8.46 -2.41 8.14
C ARG A 129 -9.64 -2.21 7.20
N VAL A 130 -9.54 -2.66 5.96
CA VAL A 130 -10.66 -2.62 5.00
C VAL A 130 -11.83 -3.42 5.56
N ARG A 131 -11.58 -4.66 6.00
CA ARG A 131 -12.60 -5.54 6.59
C ARG A 131 -13.20 -4.94 7.87
N ASP A 132 -12.39 -4.43 8.79
CA ASP A 132 -12.87 -3.76 10.02
C ASP A 132 -13.80 -2.58 9.68
N THR A 133 -13.42 -1.75 8.71
CA THR A 133 -14.22 -0.60 8.27
C THR A 133 -15.56 -1.05 7.69
N MET A 134 -15.56 -2.04 6.79
CA MET A 134 -16.79 -2.59 6.19
C MET A 134 -17.71 -3.22 7.24
N ASN A 135 -17.14 -3.98 8.19
CA ASN A 135 -17.90 -4.58 9.30
C ASN A 135 -18.57 -3.52 10.19
N ARG A 136 -17.87 -2.42 10.48
CA ARG A 136 -18.42 -1.31 11.30
C ARG A 136 -19.59 -0.62 10.61
N VAL A 137 -19.50 -0.38 9.29
CA VAL A 137 -20.60 0.18 8.50
C VAL A 137 -21.78 -0.83 8.46
N ALA A 138 -21.50 -2.10 8.19
CA ALA A 138 -22.49 -3.16 8.14
C ALA A 138 -23.25 -3.30 9.48
N ALA A 139 -22.54 -3.22 10.61
CA ALA A 139 -23.14 -3.26 11.95
C ALA A 139 -24.12 -2.09 12.20
N VAL A 140 -23.80 -0.88 11.73
CA VAL A 140 -24.71 0.27 11.81
C VAL A 140 -25.97 0.05 10.97
N LEU A 141 -25.82 -0.57 9.79
CA LEU A 141 -26.92 -0.85 8.85
C LEU A 141 -27.70 -2.13 9.19
N GLY A 142 -27.26 -2.90 10.20
CA GLY A 142 -27.90 -4.14 10.60
C GLY A 142 -27.69 -5.32 9.64
N VAL A 143 -26.58 -5.33 8.89
CA VAL A 143 -26.23 -6.34 7.90
C VAL A 143 -25.04 -7.16 8.37
N THR A 144 -25.06 -8.48 8.17
CA THR A 144 -23.89 -9.34 8.33
C THR A 144 -23.13 -9.42 7.01
N ILE A 145 -21.80 -9.37 7.04
CA ILE A 145 -20.98 -9.44 5.82
C ILE A 145 -19.89 -10.48 5.93
N HIS A 146 -19.58 -11.10 4.79
CA HIS A 146 -18.37 -11.90 4.57
C HIS A 146 -17.58 -11.26 3.42
N VAL A 147 -16.29 -11.01 3.64
CA VAL A 147 -15.46 -10.29 2.67
C VAL A 147 -14.17 -11.05 2.41
N ASP A 148 -13.91 -11.39 1.15
CA ASP A 148 -12.61 -11.87 0.66
C ASP A 148 -11.88 -10.72 -0.03
N LEU A 149 -10.64 -10.45 0.37
CA LEU A 149 -9.86 -9.28 -0.02
C LEU A 149 -8.60 -9.68 -0.78
N SER A 150 -8.42 -9.06 -1.93
CA SER A 150 -7.22 -9.08 -2.77
C SER A 150 -6.52 -7.71 -2.76
N LEU A 151 -5.43 -7.55 -3.50
CA LEU A 151 -4.72 -6.26 -3.65
C LEU A 151 -5.58 -5.20 -4.37
N LEU A 152 -6.30 -5.61 -5.42
CA LEU A 152 -7.04 -4.72 -6.32
C LEU A 152 -8.53 -5.04 -6.43
N SER A 153 -9.03 -6.02 -5.69
CA SER A 153 -10.43 -6.41 -5.73
C SER A 153 -10.88 -6.97 -4.40
N PHE A 154 -12.18 -7.05 -4.22
CA PHE A 154 -12.79 -7.84 -3.15
C PHE A 154 -14.15 -8.37 -3.57
N GLU A 155 -14.56 -9.45 -2.92
CA GLU A 155 -15.89 -10.00 -2.96
C GLU A 155 -16.55 -9.77 -1.61
N CYS A 156 -17.79 -9.28 -1.61
CA CYS A 156 -18.54 -8.99 -0.41
C CYS A 156 -19.91 -9.63 -0.50
N THR A 157 -20.19 -10.54 0.42
CA THR A 157 -21.53 -11.13 0.60
C THR A 157 -22.22 -10.44 1.76
N CYS A 158 -23.35 -9.80 1.50
CA CYS A 158 -24.20 -9.15 2.49
C CYS A 158 -25.40 -10.04 2.79
N ILE A 159 -25.71 -10.24 4.08
CA ILE A 159 -26.78 -11.14 4.54
C ILE A 159 -27.71 -10.39 5.50
N GLU A 160 -29.01 -10.40 5.22
CA GLU A 160 -30.05 -9.80 6.07
C GLU A 160 -31.39 -10.53 5.88
N GLY A 161 -32.04 -10.94 6.99
CA GLY A 161 -33.38 -11.50 6.97
C GLY A 161 -33.57 -12.75 6.08
N GLY A 162 -32.55 -13.59 5.94
CA GLY A 162 -32.56 -14.76 5.06
C GLY A 162 -32.29 -14.46 3.58
N HIS A 163 -32.06 -13.21 3.22
CA HIS A 163 -31.62 -12.79 1.88
C HIS A 163 -30.11 -12.60 1.84
N CYS A 164 -29.51 -12.93 0.70
CA CYS A 164 -28.08 -12.83 0.46
C CYS A 164 -27.85 -12.05 -0.83
N PHE A 165 -26.94 -11.08 -0.80
CA PHE A 165 -26.52 -10.32 -1.98
C PHE A 165 -25.01 -10.30 -2.06
N ASN A 166 -24.45 -10.70 -3.20
CA ASN A 166 -23.01 -10.74 -3.44
C ASN A 166 -22.59 -9.70 -4.47
N GLU A 167 -21.54 -8.99 -4.18
CA GLU A 167 -20.97 -7.94 -5.03
C GLU A 167 -19.45 -8.10 -5.15
N VAL A 168 -18.95 -8.00 -6.38
CA VAL A 168 -17.51 -8.00 -6.69
C VAL A 168 -17.10 -6.61 -7.10
N VAL A 169 -16.10 -6.06 -6.43
CA VAL A 169 -15.55 -4.74 -6.74
C VAL A 169 -14.09 -4.89 -7.14
N SER A 170 -13.69 -4.29 -8.25
CA SER A 170 -12.31 -4.26 -8.72
C SER A 170 -11.82 -2.82 -8.93
N LEU A 171 -10.52 -2.61 -8.69
CA LEU A 171 -9.84 -1.32 -8.81
C LEU A 171 -8.87 -1.37 -9.99
N PRO A 172 -8.76 -0.31 -10.78
CA PRO A 172 -7.80 -0.25 -11.88
C PRO A 172 -6.35 -0.14 -11.38
N THR A 173 -6.15 0.42 -10.20
CA THR A 173 -4.81 0.68 -9.64
C THR A 173 -4.90 0.83 -8.13
N THR A 174 -3.77 0.65 -7.46
CA THR A 174 -3.61 0.93 -6.04
C THR A 174 -2.63 2.09 -5.82
N GLY A 175 -2.81 2.82 -4.74
CA GLY A 175 -1.92 3.92 -4.35
C GLY A 175 -2.00 4.16 -2.85
N VAL A 176 -1.14 5.01 -2.32
CA VAL A 176 -1.17 5.39 -0.91
C VAL A 176 -1.70 6.81 -0.78
N ASN A 177 -2.79 6.98 -0.02
CA ASN A 177 -3.36 8.29 0.28
C ASN A 177 -3.81 8.35 1.74
N THR A 178 -2.92 8.83 2.60
CA THR A 178 -3.16 8.90 4.04
C THR A 178 -4.19 9.95 4.44
N HIS A 179 -4.37 11.02 3.65
CA HIS A 179 -5.44 11.99 3.84
C HIS A 179 -6.81 11.32 3.67
N ARG A 180 -6.96 10.54 2.60
CA ARG A 180 -8.21 9.80 2.33
C ARG A 180 -8.50 8.77 3.43
N ILE A 181 -7.46 8.08 3.94
CA ILE A 181 -7.59 7.20 5.11
C ILE A 181 -8.12 7.98 6.33
N TRP A 182 -7.62 9.17 6.58
CA TRP A 182 -8.08 10.01 7.68
C TRP A 182 -9.53 10.48 7.50
N MET A 183 -9.91 10.89 6.29
CA MET A 183 -11.30 11.24 5.96
C MET A 183 -12.25 10.05 6.19
N MET A 184 -11.85 8.84 5.79
CA MET A 184 -12.62 7.62 6.03
C MET A 184 -12.77 7.29 7.51
N GLU A 185 -11.74 7.49 8.32
CA GLU A 185 -11.83 7.31 9.78
C GLU A 185 -12.76 8.37 10.43
N SER A 186 -12.79 9.58 9.87
CA SER A 186 -13.72 10.62 10.31
C SER A 186 -15.16 10.27 9.93
N PHE A 187 -15.37 9.80 8.70
CA PHE A 187 -16.65 9.24 8.24
C PHE A 187 -17.15 8.12 9.17
N LEU A 188 -16.27 7.15 9.52
CA LEU A 188 -16.66 6.06 10.41
C LEU A 188 -17.12 6.54 11.78
N ARG A 189 -16.44 7.50 12.38
CA ARG A 189 -16.84 8.09 13.67
C ARG A 189 -18.20 8.77 13.60
N GLU A 190 -18.49 9.43 12.49
CA GLU A 190 -19.77 10.12 12.26
C GLU A 190 -20.90 9.09 12.09
N ILE A 191 -20.72 8.06 11.28
CA ILE A 191 -21.76 7.05 11.05
C ILE A 191 -22.00 6.14 12.27
N GLU A 192 -21.00 5.86 13.08
CA GLU A 192 -21.19 5.11 14.34
C GLU A 192 -22.08 5.87 15.32
N THR A 193 -22.05 7.20 15.27
CA THR A 193 -22.83 8.04 16.17
C THR A 193 -24.21 8.37 15.60
N TYR A 194 -24.28 8.69 14.31
CA TYR A 194 -25.48 9.27 13.68
C TYR A 194 -26.01 8.45 12.49
N GLY A 195 -25.27 7.45 12.00
CA GLY A 195 -25.55 6.79 10.71
C GLY A 195 -26.94 6.15 10.59
N ARG A 196 -27.55 5.73 11.69
CA ARG A 196 -28.92 5.20 11.68
C ARG A 196 -29.99 6.21 11.25
N ARG A 197 -29.64 7.51 11.24
CA ARG A 197 -30.51 8.61 10.85
C ARG A 197 -30.28 9.06 9.41
N PHE A 198 -29.25 8.58 8.77
CA PHE A 198 -28.90 8.98 7.40
C PHE A 198 -29.69 8.16 6.38
N THR A 199 -30.09 8.83 5.31
CA THR A 199 -30.62 8.21 4.11
C THR A 199 -29.50 7.57 3.29
N VAL A 200 -29.88 6.67 2.36
CA VAL A 200 -28.93 6.06 1.42
C VAL A 200 -28.21 7.15 0.60
N HIS A 201 -28.93 8.18 0.18
CA HIS A 201 -28.37 9.30 -0.58
C HIS A 201 -27.33 10.08 0.22
N GLU A 202 -27.59 10.39 1.49
CA GLU A 202 -26.65 11.09 2.38
C GLU A 202 -25.37 10.28 2.58
N TYR A 203 -25.45 8.96 2.77
CA TYR A 203 -24.28 8.08 2.81
C TYR A 203 -23.43 8.19 1.54
N HIS A 204 -24.08 8.12 0.37
CA HIS A 204 -23.38 8.22 -0.90
C HIS A 204 -22.78 9.60 -1.17
N GLU A 205 -23.38 10.69 -0.72
CA GLU A 205 -22.81 12.04 -0.82
C GLU A 205 -21.61 12.22 0.13
N LEU A 206 -21.65 11.68 1.34
CA LEU A 206 -20.49 11.65 2.24
C LEU A 206 -19.33 10.88 1.62
N LEU A 207 -19.58 9.67 1.11
CA LEU A 207 -18.56 8.85 0.43
C LEU A 207 -18.03 9.52 -0.84
N LYS A 208 -18.88 10.21 -1.59
CA LYS A 208 -18.50 10.98 -2.78
C LYS A 208 -17.57 12.14 -2.43
N THR A 209 -17.78 12.79 -1.29
CA THR A 209 -16.90 13.85 -0.79
C THR A 209 -15.48 13.31 -0.57
N VAL A 210 -15.35 12.11 0.01
CA VAL A 210 -14.05 11.43 0.17
C VAL A 210 -13.46 11.02 -1.18
N GLU A 211 -14.28 10.46 -2.07
CA GLU A 211 -13.85 10.01 -3.41
C GLU A 211 -13.34 11.15 -4.28
N SER A 212 -14.06 12.29 -4.26
CA SER A 212 -13.74 13.48 -5.06
C SER A 212 -12.64 14.36 -4.45
N SER A 213 -12.11 13.99 -3.27
CA SER A 213 -11.04 14.75 -2.63
C SER A 213 -9.82 14.85 -3.55
N LYS A 214 -9.38 16.08 -3.82
CA LYS A 214 -8.19 16.33 -4.64
C LYS A 214 -6.93 15.95 -3.88
N PRO A 215 -5.85 15.57 -4.57
CA PRO A 215 -4.54 15.44 -3.94
C PRO A 215 -4.12 16.78 -3.29
N ASP A 216 -3.59 16.71 -2.07
CA ASP A 216 -3.18 17.91 -1.31
C ASP A 216 -2.00 18.63 -1.95
N TYR A 217 -1.22 17.91 -2.78
CA TYR A 217 0.05 18.40 -3.32
C TYR A 217 0.11 18.32 -4.84
N ALA A 218 0.62 19.40 -5.45
CA ALA A 218 0.97 19.43 -6.86
C ALA A 218 2.21 18.56 -7.15
N PRO A 219 2.46 18.12 -8.41
CA PRO A 219 3.63 17.29 -8.75
C PRO A 219 4.98 17.91 -8.36
N TRP A 220 5.14 19.23 -8.47
CA TRP A 220 6.36 19.89 -8.08
C TRP A 220 6.59 19.87 -6.56
N GLN A 221 5.52 19.94 -5.75
CA GLN A 221 5.59 19.80 -4.29
C GLN A 221 5.94 18.36 -3.90
N GLN A 222 5.40 17.37 -4.61
CA GLN A 222 5.78 15.98 -4.44
C GLN A 222 7.23 15.72 -4.85
N GLY A 223 7.71 16.38 -5.91
CA GLY A 223 9.12 16.37 -6.29
C GLY A 223 10.01 16.96 -5.20
N LEU A 224 9.66 18.11 -4.65
CA LEU A 224 10.40 18.74 -3.56
C LEU A 224 10.40 17.88 -2.28
N ALA A 225 9.27 17.25 -1.96
CA ALA A 225 9.18 16.33 -0.82
C ALA A 225 10.11 15.13 -0.98
N ALA A 226 10.15 14.53 -2.18
CA ALA A 226 11.09 13.44 -2.51
C ALA A 226 12.55 13.90 -2.45
N ALA A 227 12.85 15.11 -2.95
CA ALA A 227 14.18 15.73 -2.88
C ALA A 227 14.67 15.83 -1.41
N CYS A 228 13.85 16.42 -0.54
CA CYS A 228 14.15 16.53 0.88
C CYS A 228 14.29 15.15 1.55
N ALA A 229 13.35 14.22 1.24
CA ALA A 229 13.34 12.88 1.83
C ALA A 229 14.60 12.09 1.46
N CYS A 230 14.96 12.06 0.18
CA CYS A 230 16.11 11.30 -0.31
C CYS A 230 17.44 11.95 0.08
N GLY A 231 17.55 13.28 0.04
CA GLY A 231 18.74 13.98 0.54
C GLY A 231 18.99 13.70 2.02
N ALA A 232 17.94 13.75 2.85
CA ALA A 232 18.04 13.38 4.26
C ALA A 232 18.38 11.90 4.45
N PHE A 233 17.77 11.02 3.63
CA PHE A 233 18.00 9.58 3.71
C PHE A 233 19.46 9.21 3.37
N VAL A 234 20.06 9.86 2.37
CA VAL A 234 21.50 9.68 2.04
C VAL A 234 22.37 9.95 3.25
N PHE A 235 22.14 11.03 3.99
CA PHE A 235 22.86 11.30 5.24
C PHE A 235 22.70 10.17 6.27
N LEU A 236 21.50 9.64 6.42
CA LEU A 236 21.21 8.55 7.37
C LEU A 236 21.86 7.22 6.96
N LEU A 237 22.19 7.06 5.68
CA LEU A 237 22.98 5.94 5.15
C LEU A 237 24.49 6.13 5.31
N GLY A 238 24.95 7.33 5.69
CA GLY A 238 26.35 7.68 5.88
C GLY A 238 26.93 8.63 4.83
N GLY A 239 26.13 9.08 3.86
CA GLY A 239 26.55 10.00 2.81
C GLY A 239 26.81 11.42 3.34
N GLY A 240 27.70 12.14 2.68
CA GLY A 240 28.11 13.50 3.00
C GLY A 240 27.26 14.58 2.30
N PRO A 241 27.63 15.86 2.44
CA PRO A 241 26.90 16.98 1.87
C PRO A 241 26.80 16.95 0.34
N ILE A 242 27.82 16.43 -0.36
CA ILE A 242 27.86 16.36 -1.83
C ILE A 242 26.81 15.36 -2.31
N GLU A 243 26.79 14.14 -1.76
CA GLU A 243 25.81 13.11 -2.09
C GLU A 243 24.39 13.54 -1.72
N MET A 244 24.24 14.25 -0.58
CA MET A 244 22.94 14.79 -0.17
C MET A 244 22.37 15.78 -1.20
N VAL A 245 23.19 16.72 -1.69
CA VAL A 245 22.76 17.73 -2.67
C VAL A 245 22.47 17.08 -4.02
N CYS A 246 23.31 16.15 -4.47
CA CYS A 246 23.10 15.44 -5.73
C CYS A 246 21.85 14.54 -5.66
N ALA A 247 21.63 13.84 -4.54
CA ALA A 247 20.43 13.03 -4.33
C ALA A 247 19.15 13.87 -4.21
N PHE A 248 19.25 15.07 -3.59
CA PHE A 248 18.15 16.03 -3.56
C PHE A 248 17.72 16.41 -4.98
N VAL A 249 18.65 16.77 -5.86
CA VAL A 249 18.37 17.12 -7.26
C VAL A 249 17.80 15.91 -7.99
N GLY A 250 18.48 14.76 -7.91
CA GLY A 250 18.08 13.53 -8.61
C GLY A 250 16.69 13.06 -8.23
N ALA A 251 16.40 12.91 -6.94
CA ALA A 251 15.09 12.48 -6.46
C ALA A 251 13.98 13.49 -6.78
N GLY A 252 14.30 14.79 -6.70
CA GLY A 252 13.36 15.85 -7.04
C GLY A 252 12.90 15.78 -8.49
N VAL A 253 13.83 15.68 -9.41
CA VAL A 253 13.56 15.55 -10.87
C VAL A 253 12.85 14.23 -11.15
N GLY A 254 13.35 13.11 -10.62
CA GLY A 254 12.79 11.79 -10.85
C GLY A 254 11.34 11.67 -10.37
N ASN A 255 11.03 12.09 -9.15
CA ASN A 255 9.67 12.01 -8.63
C ASN A 255 8.72 13.04 -9.26
N PHE A 256 9.20 14.22 -9.63
CA PHE A 256 8.42 15.18 -10.41
C PHE A 256 7.99 14.57 -11.75
N ALA A 257 8.93 14.00 -12.49
CA ALA A 257 8.64 13.34 -13.77
C ALA A 257 7.66 12.18 -13.59
N ARG A 258 7.91 11.28 -12.60
CA ARG A 258 7.00 10.18 -12.27
C ARG A 258 5.58 10.66 -11.96
N SER A 259 5.45 11.68 -11.11
CA SER A 259 4.15 12.23 -10.72
C SER A 259 3.42 12.89 -11.89
N HIS A 260 4.17 13.53 -12.81
CA HIS A 260 3.62 14.14 -14.01
C HIS A 260 3.11 13.09 -15.01
N ILE A 261 3.88 12.02 -15.23
CA ILE A 261 3.54 10.90 -16.12
C ILE A 261 2.28 10.17 -15.61
N LEU A 262 2.19 9.91 -14.29
CA LEU A 262 1.01 9.29 -13.69
C LEU A 262 -0.25 10.16 -13.87
N LYS A 263 -0.13 11.49 -13.80
CA LYS A 263 -1.26 12.41 -14.08
C LYS A 263 -1.74 12.36 -15.53
N GLN A 264 -0.87 12.00 -16.47
CA GLN A 264 -1.25 11.80 -17.87
C GLN A 264 -1.95 10.45 -18.13
N GLY A 265 -2.10 9.61 -17.08
CA GLY A 265 -2.77 8.31 -17.20
C GLY A 265 -1.90 7.19 -17.75
N LEU A 266 -0.58 7.39 -17.82
CA LEU A 266 0.35 6.34 -18.22
C LEU A 266 0.54 5.30 -17.11
N GLY A 267 0.91 4.08 -17.50
CA GLY A 267 1.07 2.96 -16.60
C GLY A 267 2.11 3.20 -15.48
N GLN A 268 1.85 2.64 -14.31
CA GLN A 268 2.66 2.84 -13.11
C GLN A 268 4.12 2.39 -13.29
N PHE A 269 4.35 1.26 -13.97
CA PHE A 269 5.70 0.75 -14.23
C PHE A 269 6.48 1.64 -15.21
N SER A 270 5.82 2.19 -16.24
CA SER A 270 6.46 3.14 -17.16
C SER A 270 6.86 4.42 -16.44
N ALA A 271 5.97 4.97 -15.60
CA ALA A 271 6.26 6.16 -14.79
C ALA A 271 7.42 5.92 -13.81
N LEU A 272 7.49 4.70 -13.22
CA LEU A 272 8.56 4.29 -12.33
C LEU A 272 9.90 4.20 -13.07
N THR A 273 9.94 3.50 -14.20
CA THR A 273 11.16 3.32 -15.02
C THR A 273 11.75 4.65 -15.44
N ILE A 274 10.93 5.55 -15.98
CA ILE A 274 11.38 6.88 -16.42
C ILE A 274 11.81 7.72 -15.21
N GLY A 275 11.05 7.66 -14.10
CA GLY A 275 11.39 8.40 -12.88
C GLY A 275 12.74 8.00 -12.28
N VAL A 276 13.03 6.68 -12.20
CA VAL A 276 14.31 6.17 -11.69
C VAL A 276 15.47 6.53 -12.61
N ALA A 277 15.30 6.32 -13.93
CA ALA A 277 16.34 6.66 -14.90
C ALA A 277 16.70 8.17 -14.83
N LEU A 278 15.68 9.04 -14.80
CA LEU A 278 15.89 10.48 -14.67
C LEU A 278 16.53 10.86 -13.33
N ALA A 279 16.18 10.17 -12.23
CA ALA A 279 16.80 10.43 -10.93
C ALA A 279 18.30 10.12 -10.94
N CYS A 280 18.71 8.96 -11.46
CA CYS A 280 20.13 8.59 -11.56
C CYS A 280 20.92 9.50 -12.50
N VAL A 281 20.36 9.81 -13.67
CA VAL A 281 21.00 10.73 -14.64
C VAL A 281 21.12 12.16 -14.05
N SER A 282 20.08 12.66 -13.39
CA SER A 282 20.10 13.98 -12.77
C SER A 282 21.08 14.06 -11.59
N TYR A 283 21.23 12.96 -10.83
CA TYR A 283 22.26 12.84 -9.81
C TYR A 283 23.65 13.02 -10.44
N LEU A 284 23.95 12.27 -11.50
CA LEU A 284 25.23 12.34 -12.20
C LEU A 284 25.50 13.74 -12.78
N LEU A 285 24.51 14.37 -13.40
CA LEU A 285 24.64 15.73 -13.93
C LEU A 285 24.92 16.74 -12.82
N ALA A 286 24.27 16.62 -11.67
CA ALA A 286 24.55 17.46 -10.51
C ALA A 286 25.96 17.23 -9.98
N LEU A 287 26.43 15.98 -9.91
CA LEU A 287 27.76 15.62 -9.49
C LEU A 287 28.85 16.17 -10.44
N LEU A 288 28.64 16.04 -11.76
CA LEU A 288 29.50 16.62 -12.78
C LEU A 288 29.56 18.15 -12.66
N GLY A 289 28.44 18.81 -12.40
CA GLY A 289 28.39 20.25 -12.17
C GLY A 289 29.16 20.67 -10.92
N LEU A 290 28.99 19.96 -9.79
CA LEU A 290 29.75 20.22 -8.57
C LEU A 290 31.24 19.92 -8.74
N GLY A 291 31.61 18.92 -9.55
CA GLY A 291 33.00 18.58 -9.87
C GLY A 291 33.78 19.69 -10.58
N GLN A 292 33.10 20.63 -11.24
CA GLN A 292 33.73 21.81 -11.83
C GLN A 292 34.14 22.86 -10.76
N VAL A 293 33.50 22.84 -9.59
CA VAL A 293 33.69 23.86 -8.54
C VAL A 293 34.41 23.27 -7.33
N ILE A 294 34.12 22.00 -6.99
CA ILE A 294 34.64 21.33 -5.79
C ILE A 294 35.62 20.23 -6.22
N PRO A 295 36.92 20.38 -5.95
CA PRO A 295 37.89 19.31 -6.20
C PRO A 295 37.54 18.05 -5.41
N GLY A 296 37.53 16.88 -6.08
CA GLY A 296 37.22 15.62 -5.45
C GLY A 296 35.72 15.27 -5.40
N ALA A 297 34.81 16.14 -5.87
CA ALA A 297 33.37 15.81 -5.87
C ALA A 297 33.05 14.53 -6.65
N MET A 298 33.84 14.21 -7.67
CA MET A 298 33.63 12.99 -8.48
C MET A 298 33.88 11.66 -7.74
N SER A 299 34.47 11.70 -6.54
CA SER A 299 34.60 10.50 -5.70
C SER A 299 33.33 10.17 -4.89
N HIS A 300 32.26 10.96 -5.01
CA HIS A 300 30.99 10.81 -4.30
C HIS A 300 29.89 10.22 -5.21
N GLN A 301 30.22 9.13 -5.93
CA GLN A 301 29.32 8.54 -6.93
C GLN A 301 28.23 7.68 -6.30
N GLU A 302 28.51 7.01 -5.19
CA GLU A 302 27.66 6.03 -4.50
C GLU A 302 26.30 6.59 -4.05
N GLY A 303 26.19 7.90 -3.92
CA GLY A 303 24.95 8.58 -3.54
C GLY A 303 23.81 8.50 -4.57
N TYR A 304 24.09 8.07 -5.84
CA TYR A 304 23.03 7.89 -6.85
C TYR A 304 21.96 6.91 -6.42
N ILE A 305 22.31 5.91 -5.60
CA ILE A 305 21.37 4.96 -5.02
C ILE A 305 20.33 5.72 -4.19
N GLY A 306 20.78 6.69 -3.39
CA GLY A 306 19.91 7.53 -2.60
C GLY A 306 18.90 8.32 -3.43
N ALA A 307 19.30 8.78 -4.62
CA ALA A 307 18.43 9.55 -5.51
C ALA A 307 17.21 8.76 -6.01
N MET A 308 17.27 7.43 -6.06
CA MET A 308 16.15 6.58 -6.51
C MET A 308 15.31 6.00 -5.38
N LEU A 309 15.67 6.19 -4.10
CA LEU A 309 14.99 5.55 -2.96
C LEU A 309 13.55 6.02 -2.75
N PHE A 310 13.13 7.13 -3.35
CA PHE A 310 11.74 7.58 -3.31
C PHE A 310 10.75 6.58 -3.92
N VAL A 311 11.23 5.64 -4.73
CA VAL A 311 10.43 4.62 -5.41
C VAL A 311 10.23 3.37 -4.54
N ILE A 312 11.10 3.12 -3.57
CA ILE A 312 11.02 1.91 -2.74
C ILE A 312 9.65 1.82 -2.06
N PRO A 313 8.90 0.74 -2.30
CA PRO A 313 7.51 0.62 -1.89
C PRO A 313 7.39 0.24 -0.40
N GLY A 314 7.92 1.07 0.48
CA GLY A 314 7.96 0.80 1.92
C GLY A 314 6.56 0.64 2.52
N PHE A 315 5.59 1.44 2.09
CA PHE A 315 4.21 1.33 2.58
C PHE A 315 3.59 -0.04 2.22
N PRO A 316 3.59 -0.51 0.96
CA PRO A 316 3.13 -1.85 0.60
C PRO A 316 3.89 -2.98 1.30
N LEU A 317 5.21 -2.88 1.47
CA LEU A 317 6.01 -3.90 2.18
C LEU A 317 5.55 -4.07 3.64
N ILE A 318 5.37 -2.96 4.34
CA ILE A 318 4.96 -2.97 5.75
C ILE A 318 3.52 -3.48 5.89
N THR A 319 2.60 -3.00 5.03
CA THR A 319 1.19 -3.44 5.08
C THR A 319 1.04 -4.90 4.68
N ALA A 320 1.83 -5.41 3.72
CA ALA A 320 1.87 -6.84 3.40
C ALA A 320 2.25 -7.70 4.60
N GLY A 321 3.31 -7.31 5.32
CA GLY A 321 3.72 -8.01 6.54
C GLY A 321 2.67 -7.98 7.65
N LEU A 322 1.94 -6.87 7.81
CA LEU A 322 0.84 -6.77 8.78
C LEU A 322 -0.38 -7.61 8.37
N ASP A 323 -0.70 -7.68 7.07
CA ASP A 323 -1.78 -8.53 6.55
C ASP A 323 -1.45 -10.02 6.76
N ILE A 324 -0.22 -10.45 6.45
CA ILE A 324 0.26 -11.82 6.72
C ILE A 324 0.19 -12.15 8.21
N ALA A 325 0.60 -11.22 9.09
CA ALA A 325 0.53 -11.39 10.54
C ALA A 325 -0.91 -11.53 11.07
N LYS A 326 -1.91 -11.11 10.30
CA LYS A 326 -3.34 -11.26 10.58
C LYS A 326 -4.01 -12.39 9.79
N LEU A 327 -3.22 -13.26 9.16
CA LEU A 327 -3.66 -14.38 8.34
C LEU A 327 -4.46 -13.97 7.08
N ASP A 328 -4.45 -12.69 6.71
CA ASP A 328 -4.95 -12.22 5.42
C ASP A 328 -3.94 -12.56 4.31
N MET A 329 -3.68 -13.87 4.13
CA MET A 329 -2.58 -14.40 3.31
C MET A 329 -2.71 -13.97 1.84
N ARG A 330 -3.91 -14.01 1.26
CA ARG A 330 -4.15 -13.64 -0.14
C ARG A 330 -3.72 -12.19 -0.40
N SER A 331 -4.30 -11.24 0.32
CA SER A 331 -3.96 -9.82 0.20
C SER A 331 -2.49 -9.55 0.56
N GLY A 332 -1.98 -10.19 1.61
CA GLY A 332 -0.59 -10.01 2.05
C GLY A 332 0.43 -10.47 1.01
N ILE A 333 0.26 -11.67 0.41
CA ILE A 333 1.16 -12.21 -0.62
C ILE A 333 1.06 -11.40 -1.92
N GLU A 334 -0.13 -11.04 -2.38
CA GLU A 334 -0.31 -10.23 -3.58
C GLU A 334 0.34 -8.84 -3.42
N ARG A 335 0.18 -8.21 -2.26
CA ARG A 335 0.80 -6.93 -1.92
C ARG A 335 2.32 -7.01 -1.82
N LEU A 336 2.84 -8.11 -1.26
CA LEU A 336 4.27 -8.39 -1.22
C LEU A 336 4.84 -8.59 -2.64
N SER A 337 4.16 -9.38 -3.47
CA SER A 337 4.55 -9.62 -4.86
C SER A 337 4.57 -8.32 -5.67
N TYR A 338 3.57 -7.46 -5.49
CA TYR A 338 3.53 -6.13 -6.09
C TYR A 338 4.73 -5.26 -5.64
N ALA A 339 5.03 -5.23 -4.34
CA ALA A 339 6.16 -4.49 -3.82
C ALA A 339 7.50 -5.01 -4.35
N VAL A 340 7.68 -6.33 -4.40
CA VAL A 340 8.87 -6.97 -4.98
C VAL A 340 9.03 -6.60 -6.46
N SER A 341 7.95 -6.61 -7.24
CA SER A 341 7.98 -6.21 -8.66
C SER A 341 8.46 -4.76 -8.85
N ILE A 342 8.01 -3.84 -8.00
CA ILE A 342 8.50 -2.44 -8.01
C ILE A 342 10.00 -2.38 -7.67
N ILE A 343 10.44 -3.10 -6.64
CA ILE A 343 11.85 -3.12 -6.23
C ILE A 343 12.74 -3.65 -7.34
N VAL A 344 12.38 -4.80 -7.91
CA VAL A 344 13.12 -5.42 -9.01
C VAL A 344 13.23 -4.46 -10.19
N MET A 345 12.12 -3.85 -10.62
CA MET A 345 12.13 -2.92 -11.72
C MET A 345 12.99 -1.68 -11.44
N ALA A 346 12.83 -1.07 -10.25
CA ALA A 346 13.60 0.13 -9.87
C ALA A 346 15.10 -0.15 -9.79
N THR A 347 15.47 -1.28 -9.18
CA THR A 347 16.88 -1.65 -9.01
C THR A 347 17.54 -2.07 -10.30
N LEU A 348 16.83 -2.75 -11.22
CA LEU A 348 17.32 -3.06 -12.56
C LEU A 348 17.56 -1.81 -13.38
N VAL A 349 16.60 -0.86 -13.37
CA VAL A 349 16.77 0.41 -14.09
C VAL A 349 17.94 1.21 -13.52
N GLY A 350 18.06 1.28 -12.20
CA GLY A 350 19.18 1.94 -11.54
C GLY A 350 20.53 1.30 -11.89
N TRP A 351 20.58 -0.04 -11.93
CA TRP A 351 21.75 -0.79 -12.34
C TRP A 351 22.11 -0.55 -13.81
N MET A 352 21.13 -0.59 -14.72
CA MET A 352 21.37 -0.31 -16.15
C MET A 352 21.97 1.08 -16.38
N VAL A 353 21.46 2.09 -15.68
CA VAL A 353 22.02 3.44 -15.75
C VAL A 353 23.44 3.46 -15.19
N ALA A 354 23.68 2.80 -14.05
CA ALA A 354 25.00 2.73 -13.43
C ALA A 354 26.05 2.08 -14.35
N GLU A 355 25.71 0.96 -15.00
CA GLU A 355 26.57 0.30 -15.99
C GLU A 355 26.89 1.20 -17.20
N CYS A 356 25.89 1.92 -17.73
CA CYS A 356 26.10 2.81 -18.87
C CYS A 356 27.09 3.96 -18.57
N VAL A 357 27.20 4.38 -17.30
CA VAL A 357 28.02 5.54 -16.90
C VAL A 357 29.16 5.19 -15.95
N GLY A 358 29.36 3.90 -15.63
CA GLY A 358 30.47 3.40 -14.82
C GLY A 358 30.35 3.73 -13.33
N LEU A 359 29.12 3.71 -12.75
CA LEU A 359 28.89 3.92 -11.31
C LEU A 359 28.94 2.59 -10.55
N ALA A 360 29.49 2.60 -9.34
CA ALA A 360 29.52 1.45 -8.44
C ALA A 360 28.83 1.76 -7.11
N PRO A 361 28.23 0.74 -6.42
CA PRO A 361 27.56 0.93 -5.13
C PRO A 361 28.55 0.82 -3.96
N ASP A 362 29.59 1.64 -3.98
CA ASP A 362 30.64 1.64 -2.96
C ASP A 362 30.13 2.10 -1.59
N ASP A 363 30.95 2.01 -0.55
CA ASP A 363 30.63 2.49 0.78
C ASP A 363 30.87 3.99 0.88
N PHE A 364 30.01 4.69 1.61
CA PHE A 364 30.16 6.12 1.85
C PHE A 364 31.43 6.43 2.67
N ALA A 365 32.10 7.52 2.35
CA ALA A 365 33.23 8.00 3.09
C ALA A 365 32.85 8.41 4.52
N PRO A 366 33.70 8.13 5.54
CA PRO A 366 33.40 8.51 6.92
C PRO A 366 33.22 10.03 7.08
N LEU A 367 32.11 10.45 7.72
CA LEU A 367 31.77 11.87 7.88
C LEU A 367 32.68 12.63 8.85
N GLY A 368 33.46 11.94 9.70
CA GLY A 368 34.35 12.58 10.69
C GLY A 368 33.63 13.45 11.74
N LEU A 369 32.33 13.26 11.95
CA LEU A 369 31.53 14.03 12.90
C LEU A 369 31.72 13.54 14.33
N SER A 370 31.64 14.45 15.30
CA SER A 370 31.58 14.08 16.71
C SER A 370 30.28 13.29 17.02
N PRO A 371 30.28 12.37 18.00
CA PRO A 371 29.09 11.56 18.34
C PRO A 371 27.82 12.40 18.60
N LEU A 372 27.99 13.54 19.30
CA LEU A 372 26.87 14.44 19.58
C LEU A 372 26.32 15.09 18.30
N ALA A 373 27.22 15.61 17.45
CA ALA A 373 26.82 16.24 16.19
C ALA A 373 26.13 15.23 15.27
N LEU A 374 26.66 14.01 15.17
CA LEU A 374 26.05 12.92 14.40
C LEU A 374 24.64 12.59 14.89
N THR A 375 24.47 12.46 16.22
CA THR A 375 23.15 12.16 16.80
C THR A 375 22.15 13.29 16.56
N LEU A 376 22.53 14.55 16.75
CA LEU A 376 21.66 15.71 16.51
C LEU A 376 21.25 15.81 15.03
N LEU A 377 22.20 15.61 14.12
CA LEU A 377 21.91 15.60 12.69
C LEU A 377 21.02 14.42 12.30
N ARG A 378 21.20 13.24 12.90
CA ARG A 378 20.30 12.08 12.70
C ARG A 378 18.87 12.40 13.11
N VAL A 379 18.63 13.11 14.21
CA VAL A 379 17.28 13.55 14.63
C VAL A 379 16.67 14.45 13.55
N VAL A 380 17.41 15.48 13.10
CA VAL A 380 16.93 16.43 12.09
C VAL A 380 16.68 15.73 10.75
N MET A 381 17.62 14.92 10.28
CA MET A 381 17.50 14.23 8.99
C MET A 381 16.42 13.13 9.03
N SER A 382 16.24 12.44 10.16
CA SER A 382 15.12 11.51 10.31
C SER A 382 13.78 12.22 10.27
N PHE A 383 13.66 13.39 10.90
CA PHE A 383 12.44 14.21 10.80
C PHE A 383 12.17 14.63 9.36
N VAL A 384 13.16 15.22 8.67
CA VAL A 384 13.03 15.71 7.28
C VAL A 384 12.68 14.57 6.33
N GLY A 385 13.37 13.43 6.47
CA GLY A 385 13.14 12.26 5.64
C GLY A 385 11.72 11.72 5.78
N VAL A 386 11.27 11.50 7.02
CA VAL A 386 9.92 10.98 7.30
C VAL A 386 8.84 11.99 6.91
N PHE A 387 9.04 13.27 7.19
CA PHE A 387 8.12 14.32 6.77
C PHE A 387 7.94 14.33 5.25
N GLY A 388 9.04 14.28 4.49
CA GLY A 388 9.00 14.25 3.03
C GLY A 388 8.28 13.01 2.49
N PHE A 389 8.59 11.81 2.99
CA PHE A 389 7.87 10.59 2.61
C PHE A 389 6.38 10.66 2.98
N SER A 390 6.03 11.23 4.14
CA SER A 390 4.64 11.39 4.55
C SER A 390 3.87 12.32 3.60
N VAL A 391 4.49 13.42 3.15
CA VAL A 391 3.94 14.31 2.12
C VAL A 391 3.75 13.56 0.79
N MET A 392 4.69 12.71 0.39
CA MET A 392 4.56 11.86 -0.81
C MET A 392 3.38 10.87 -0.70
N PHE A 393 3.02 10.44 0.50
CA PHE A 393 1.83 9.63 0.77
C PHE A 393 0.55 10.48 0.90
N ASN A 394 0.60 11.75 0.50
CA ASN A 394 -0.52 12.68 0.56
C ASN A 394 -1.03 12.94 1.99
N SER A 395 -0.12 13.01 2.97
CA SER A 395 -0.47 13.37 4.36
C SER A 395 -0.62 14.88 4.50
N PRO A 396 -1.66 15.39 5.16
CA PRO A 396 -1.75 16.78 5.56
C PRO A 396 -0.52 17.21 6.38
N VAL A 397 -0.07 18.44 6.24
CA VAL A 397 1.19 18.96 6.83
C VAL A 397 1.32 18.64 8.33
N LYS A 398 0.24 18.83 9.10
CA LYS A 398 0.24 18.55 10.55
C LYS A 398 0.42 17.05 10.85
N MET A 399 -0.22 16.19 10.06
CA MET A 399 -0.08 14.73 10.19
C MET A 399 1.32 14.27 9.76
N ALA A 400 1.87 14.86 8.69
CA ALA A 400 3.24 14.60 8.24
C ALA A 400 4.27 15.02 9.29
N ALA A 401 4.07 16.17 9.97
CA ALA A 401 4.93 16.62 11.06
C ALA A 401 4.87 15.68 12.27
N ALA A 402 3.68 15.19 12.63
CA ALA A 402 3.52 14.22 13.71
C ALA A 402 4.25 12.90 13.39
N ALA A 403 4.11 12.38 12.17
CA ALA A 403 4.87 11.20 11.71
C ALA A 403 6.38 11.49 11.72
N GLY A 404 6.80 12.69 11.28
CA GLY A 404 8.19 13.14 11.31
C GLY A 404 8.81 13.11 12.70
N LEU A 405 8.08 13.61 13.71
CA LEU A 405 8.54 13.58 15.11
C LEU A 405 8.69 12.14 15.64
N ILE A 406 7.71 11.28 15.34
CA ILE A 406 7.79 9.86 15.71
C ILE A 406 8.99 9.20 15.04
N GLY A 407 9.19 9.43 13.73
CA GLY A 407 10.32 8.89 12.99
C GLY A 407 11.67 9.44 13.45
N ALA A 408 11.74 10.72 13.82
CA ALA A 408 12.95 11.32 14.38
C ALA A 408 13.41 10.58 15.65
N VAL A 409 12.50 10.26 16.56
CA VAL A 409 12.82 9.51 17.78
C VAL A 409 13.18 8.06 17.46
N SER A 410 12.31 7.35 16.74
CA SER A 410 12.42 5.91 16.53
C SER A 410 13.62 5.54 15.64
N ASN A 411 13.86 6.29 14.56
CA ASN A 411 14.98 6.01 13.66
C ASN A 411 16.33 6.42 14.26
N THR A 412 16.39 7.55 14.99
CA THR A 412 17.61 7.92 15.70
C THR A 412 17.95 6.89 16.77
N LEU A 413 16.97 6.40 17.53
CA LEU A 413 17.17 5.30 18.47
C LEU A 413 17.74 4.05 17.77
N ARG A 414 17.13 3.64 16.64
CA ARG A 414 17.60 2.51 15.83
C ARG A 414 19.07 2.66 15.45
N LEU A 415 19.46 3.81 14.88
CA LEU A 415 20.83 4.08 14.44
C LEU A 415 21.80 4.15 15.63
N THR A 416 21.36 4.72 16.75
CA THR A 416 22.15 4.80 17.98
C THR A 416 22.43 3.40 18.56
N LEU A 417 21.47 2.48 18.49
CA LEU A 417 21.65 1.11 18.96
C LEU A 417 22.63 0.32 18.08
N VAL A 418 22.61 0.55 16.75
CA VAL A 418 23.57 -0.06 15.83
C VAL A 418 24.99 0.44 16.11
N ASP A 419 25.16 1.75 16.32
CA ASP A 419 26.46 2.39 16.50
C ASP A 419 26.84 2.56 18.00
N ALA A 420 26.17 1.87 18.91
CA ALA A 420 26.37 2.03 20.36
C ALA A 420 27.84 1.92 20.82
N PRO A 421 28.69 1.01 20.28
CA PRO A 421 30.11 0.94 20.68
C PRO A 421 30.90 2.19 20.32
N THR A 422 30.60 2.81 19.18
CA THR A 422 31.27 4.03 18.71
C THR A 422 30.75 5.30 19.38
N LEU A 423 29.44 5.35 19.67
CA LEU A 423 28.79 6.49 20.30
C LEU A 423 29.00 6.52 21.83
N PHE A 424 29.10 5.35 22.46
CA PHE A 424 29.23 5.19 23.90
C PHE A 424 30.39 4.27 24.30
N PRO A 425 31.66 4.64 23.97
CA PRO A 425 32.82 3.79 24.25
C PRO A 425 33.01 3.50 25.74
N PHE A 426 32.48 4.38 26.61
CA PHE A 426 32.53 4.21 28.07
C PHE A 426 31.68 3.04 28.60
N LEU A 427 30.74 2.51 27.79
CA LEU A 427 29.95 1.32 28.15
C LEU A 427 30.69 0.00 27.93
N GLY A 428 31.87 0.02 27.28
CA GLY A 428 32.67 -1.16 27.03
C GLY A 428 31.99 -2.21 26.15
N LEU A 429 31.04 -1.83 25.29
CA LEU A 429 30.32 -2.71 24.40
C LEU A 429 31.25 -3.22 23.30
N SER A 430 31.31 -4.53 23.09
CA SER A 430 32.12 -5.18 22.04
C SER A 430 31.48 -5.08 20.66
N ALA A 431 30.17 -4.98 20.56
CA ALA A 431 29.41 -4.84 19.31
C ALA A 431 28.13 -4.05 19.52
N GLY A 432 27.65 -3.42 18.43
CA GLY A 432 26.33 -2.79 18.38
C GLY A 432 25.22 -3.82 18.19
N MET A 433 23.96 -3.34 18.30
CA MET A 433 22.81 -4.17 18.01
C MET A 433 22.78 -4.52 16.51
N PRO A 434 22.51 -5.79 16.12
CA PRO A 434 22.33 -6.13 14.71
C PRO A 434 21.26 -5.24 14.03
N PRO A 435 21.47 -4.80 12.78
CA PRO A 435 20.57 -3.86 12.09
C PRO A 435 19.09 -4.30 12.05
N GLU A 436 18.83 -5.60 11.92
CA GLU A 436 17.50 -6.19 11.93
C GLU A 436 16.82 -6.09 13.30
N ALA A 437 17.54 -6.37 14.39
CA ALA A 437 17.04 -6.22 15.76
C ALA A 437 16.81 -4.74 16.11
N ALA A 438 17.69 -3.86 15.65
CA ALA A 438 17.53 -2.42 15.80
C ALA A 438 16.31 -1.91 15.00
N ALA A 439 16.04 -2.46 13.81
CA ALA A 439 14.86 -2.14 13.02
C ALA A 439 13.57 -2.56 13.73
N PHE A 440 13.53 -3.77 14.33
CA PHE A 440 12.44 -4.20 15.19
C PHE A 440 12.20 -3.20 16.34
N THR A 441 13.26 -2.83 17.06
CA THR A 441 13.15 -1.89 18.19
C THR A 441 12.65 -0.52 17.75
N GLY A 442 13.16 0.00 16.63
CA GLY A 442 12.69 1.26 16.02
C GLY A 442 11.22 1.20 15.64
N ALA A 443 10.77 0.12 15.00
CA ALA A 443 9.38 -0.08 14.62
C ALA A 443 8.46 -0.25 15.85
N LEU A 444 8.89 -0.97 16.87
CA LEU A 444 8.17 -1.10 18.15
C LEU A 444 7.94 0.27 18.79
N VAL A 445 8.99 1.06 18.96
CA VAL A 445 8.90 2.41 19.54
C VAL A 445 8.02 3.32 18.69
N SER A 446 8.17 3.28 17.36
CA SER A 446 7.31 4.02 16.45
C SER A 446 5.83 3.66 16.65
N GLY A 447 5.51 2.36 16.74
CA GLY A 447 4.15 1.89 16.97
C GLY A 447 3.56 2.33 18.30
N LEU A 448 4.36 2.34 19.38
CA LEU A 448 3.94 2.81 20.70
C LEU A 448 3.69 4.33 20.71
N LEU A 449 4.61 5.11 20.15
CA LEU A 449 4.47 6.57 20.05
C LEU A 449 3.27 6.97 19.17
N ALA A 450 3.04 6.26 18.07
CA ALA A 450 1.88 6.51 17.21
C ALA A 450 0.56 6.19 17.93
N SER A 451 0.51 5.18 18.80
CA SER A 451 -0.67 4.90 19.62
C SER A 451 -0.99 6.04 20.59
N LEU A 452 0.03 6.62 21.20
CA LEU A 452 -0.15 7.79 22.07
C LEU A 452 -0.59 9.02 21.29
N ALA A 453 -0.04 9.21 20.08
CA ALA A 453 -0.41 10.31 19.21
C ALA A 453 -1.84 10.18 18.65
N GLU A 454 -2.30 8.97 18.31
CA GLU A 454 -3.66 8.69 17.85
C GLU A 454 -4.71 9.18 18.87
N ILE A 455 -4.50 8.90 20.15
CA ILE A 455 -5.40 9.32 21.22
C ILE A 455 -5.53 10.84 21.31
N LYS A 456 -4.42 11.58 21.07
CA LYS A 456 -4.37 13.04 21.25
C LYS A 456 -4.73 13.81 19.98
N LEU A 457 -4.31 13.30 18.81
CA LEU A 457 -4.35 14.01 17.53
C LEU A 457 -5.46 13.53 16.59
N THR A 458 -6.16 12.43 16.93
CA THR A 458 -7.25 11.82 16.13
C THR A 458 -6.83 11.40 14.71
N TYR A 459 -5.53 11.30 14.44
CA TYR A 459 -5.02 10.78 13.17
C TYR A 459 -5.00 9.25 13.15
N PRO A 460 -5.30 8.62 12.00
CA PRO A 460 -5.21 7.17 11.87
C PRO A 460 -3.80 6.67 12.19
N ARG A 461 -3.71 5.67 13.04
CA ARG A 461 -2.43 5.10 13.47
C ARG A 461 -1.53 4.69 12.31
N ILE A 462 -2.10 4.09 11.25
CA ILE A 462 -1.35 3.65 10.07
C ILE A 462 -0.71 4.82 9.33
N ALA A 463 -1.38 5.99 9.31
CA ALA A 463 -0.87 7.20 8.68
C ALA A 463 0.29 7.86 9.47
N LEU A 464 0.48 7.47 10.72
CA LEU A 464 1.61 7.88 11.55
C LEU A 464 2.73 6.83 11.56
N THR A 465 2.38 5.54 11.76
CA THR A 465 3.36 4.46 11.92
C THR A 465 4.11 4.16 10.65
N VAL A 466 3.40 3.96 9.52
CA VAL A 466 4.07 3.50 8.30
C VAL A 466 5.04 4.54 7.75
N PRO A 467 4.68 5.84 7.61
CA PRO A 467 5.65 6.85 7.19
C PRO A 467 6.86 6.96 8.12
N SER A 468 6.66 6.82 9.45
CA SER A 468 7.75 6.97 10.42
C SER A 468 8.79 5.85 10.35
N ILE A 469 8.45 4.67 9.81
CA ILE A 469 9.40 3.56 9.66
C ILE A 469 9.83 3.31 8.20
N VAL A 470 9.24 3.98 7.21
CA VAL A 470 9.62 3.83 5.79
C VAL A 470 11.10 4.12 5.59
N ILE A 471 11.66 5.09 6.31
CA ILE A 471 13.08 5.44 6.28
C ILE A 471 13.99 4.31 6.83
N MET A 472 13.43 3.31 7.50
CA MET A 472 14.15 2.14 8.01
C MET A 472 14.17 0.98 6.99
N VAL A 473 13.37 1.07 5.92
CA VAL A 473 13.33 0.05 4.86
C VAL A 473 14.68 -0.02 4.17
N PRO A 474 15.26 -1.21 3.97
CA PRO A 474 16.66 -1.40 3.58
C PRO A 474 16.88 -1.22 2.07
N GLY A 475 16.49 -0.05 1.51
CA GLY A 475 16.58 0.22 0.07
C GLY A 475 17.99 0.09 -0.50
N LEU A 476 19.01 0.54 0.22
CA LEU A 476 20.41 0.36 -0.16
C LEU A 476 20.80 -1.11 -0.24
N TYR A 477 20.37 -1.95 0.72
CA TYR A 477 20.70 -3.37 0.74
C TYR A 477 19.99 -4.12 -0.40
N LEU A 478 18.74 -3.75 -0.69
CA LEU A 478 17.98 -4.29 -1.83
C LEU A 478 18.67 -3.95 -3.16
N TYR A 479 19.14 -2.72 -3.31
CA TYR A 479 19.87 -2.31 -4.50
C TYR A 479 21.21 -3.05 -4.64
N ARG A 480 22.02 -3.10 -3.59
CA ARG A 480 23.31 -3.81 -3.60
C ARG A 480 23.14 -5.31 -3.91
N SER A 481 22.09 -5.93 -3.35
CA SER A 481 21.78 -7.33 -3.68
C SER A 481 21.52 -7.51 -5.18
N MET A 482 20.74 -6.61 -5.80
CA MET A 482 20.47 -6.65 -7.23
C MET A 482 21.73 -6.38 -8.06
N TYR A 483 22.53 -5.38 -7.69
CA TYR A 483 23.79 -5.08 -8.36
C TYR A 483 24.73 -6.29 -8.40
N TYR A 484 24.98 -6.91 -7.25
CA TYR A 484 25.85 -8.10 -7.17
C TYR A 484 25.22 -9.34 -7.85
N MET A 485 23.90 -9.43 -7.93
CA MET A 485 23.22 -10.44 -8.73
C MET A 485 23.51 -10.24 -10.23
N CYS A 486 23.43 -9.03 -10.73
CA CYS A 486 23.71 -8.71 -12.14
C CYS A 486 25.18 -8.85 -12.51
N THR A 487 26.11 -8.69 -11.56
CA THR A 487 27.54 -8.92 -11.75
C THR A 487 27.99 -10.35 -11.42
N PHE A 488 27.04 -11.25 -11.11
CA PHE A 488 27.26 -12.66 -10.75
C PHE A 488 28.15 -12.88 -9.50
N ASP A 489 28.26 -11.88 -8.62
CA ASP A 489 28.90 -12.03 -7.31
C ASP A 489 27.88 -12.60 -6.30
N THR A 490 27.73 -13.92 -6.29
CA THR A 490 26.72 -14.62 -5.50
C THR A 490 26.92 -14.45 -3.99
N VAL A 491 28.15 -14.32 -3.52
CA VAL A 491 28.46 -14.22 -2.07
C VAL A 491 27.98 -12.87 -1.53
N ASN A 492 28.36 -11.79 -2.17
CA ASN A 492 27.91 -10.45 -1.79
C ASN A 492 26.41 -10.27 -2.01
N MET A 493 25.88 -10.78 -3.13
CA MET A 493 24.43 -10.78 -3.40
C MET A 493 23.66 -11.41 -2.24
N LEU A 494 24.01 -12.62 -1.84
CA LEU A 494 23.30 -13.35 -0.78
C LEU A 494 23.42 -12.63 0.57
N GLY A 495 24.60 -12.10 0.89
CA GLY A 495 24.81 -11.36 2.13
C GLY A 495 23.90 -10.13 2.26
N TRP A 496 23.80 -9.30 1.20
CA TRP A 496 22.92 -8.14 1.19
C TRP A 496 21.43 -8.53 1.14
N PHE A 497 21.09 -9.57 0.37
CA PHE A 497 19.72 -10.07 0.25
C PHE A 497 19.16 -10.54 1.59
N VAL A 498 19.89 -11.41 2.31
CA VAL A 498 19.44 -11.94 3.60
C VAL A 498 19.23 -10.81 4.62
N ARG A 499 20.17 -9.86 4.71
CA ARG A 499 20.02 -8.69 5.60
C ARG A 499 18.80 -7.87 5.24
N ALA A 500 18.57 -7.62 3.94
CA ALA A 500 17.41 -6.87 3.48
C ALA A 500 16.09 -7.57 3.86
N VAL A 501 16.00 -8.89 3.60
CA VAL A 501 14.81 -9.70 3.92
C VAL A 501 14.53 -9.70 5.42
N LEU A 502 15.56 -9.88 6.26
CA LEU A 502 15.40 -9.88 7.71
C LEU A 502 14.88 -8.52 8.20
N ILE A 503 15.46 -7.40 7.75
CA ILE A 503 14.98 -6.06 8.16
C ILE A 503 13.51 -5.86 7.72
N VAL A 504 13.16 -6.22 6.47
CA VAL A 504 11.79 -6.11 5.94
C VAL A 504 10.81 -6.94 6.78
N ALA A 505 11.23 -8.14 7.24
CA ALA A 505 10.40 -8.99 8.09
C ALA A 505 10.26 -8.45 9.51
N PHE A 506 11.33 -7.93 10.12
CA PHE A 506 11.30 -7.43 11.49
C PHE A 506 10.53 -6.12 11.68
N LEU A 507 10.41 -5.27 10.66
CA LEU A 507 9.65 -4.01 10.74
C LEU A 507 8.14 -4.23 11.02
N PRO A 508 7.39 -5.04 10.25
CA PRO A 508 5.99 -5.35 10.56
C PRO A 508 5.82 -6.08 11.89
N VAL A 509 6.77 -6.97 12.26
CA VAL A 509 6.72 -7.68 13.54
C VAL A 509 6.83 -6.69 14.70
N GLY A 510 7.75 -5.72 14.65
CA GLY A 510 7.86 -4.67 15.67
C GLY A 510 6.58 -3.84 15.81
N LEU A 511 5.97 -3.44 14.67
CA LEU A 511 4.68 -2.76 14.68
C LEU A 511 3.53 -3.65 15.20
N GLY A 512 3.52 -4.94 14.82
CA GLY A 512 2.54 -5.91 15.28
C GLY A 512 2.58 -6.08 16.79
N VAL A 513 3.77 -6.21 17.38
CA VAL A 513 3.96 -6.27 18.85
C VAL A 513 3.47 -4.97 19.50
N ALA A 514 3.85 -3.80 18.99
CA ALA A 514 3.35 -2.52 19.51
C ALA A 514 1.82 -2.47 19.50
N ARG A 515 1.21 -2.99 18.45
CA ARG A 515 -0.23 -3.01 18.28
C ARG A 515 -0.90 -4.01 19.23
N THR A 516 -0.33 -5.19 19.40
CA THR A 516 -0.80 -6.18 20.38
C THR A 516 -0.80 -5.61 21.81
N LEU A 517 0.20 -4.78 22.14
CA LEU A 517 0.28 -4.15 23.47
C LEU A 517 -0.77 -3.05 23.68
N THR A 518 -1.16 -2.33 22.63
CA THR A 518 -1.93 -1.09 22.74
C THR A 518 -3.36 -1.16 22.18
N ASP A 519 -3.69 -2.17 21.35
CA ASP A 519 -4.99 -2.32 20.70
C ASP A 519 -5.64 -3.67 21.05
N PRO A 520 -6.68 -3.70 21.91
CA PRO A 520 -7.37 -4.93 22.28
C PRO A 520 -7.96 -5.68 21.07
N ARG A 521 -8.44 -4.95 20.04
CA ARG A 521 -9.01 -5.59 18.83
C ARG A 521 -7.96 -6.34 18.03
N TRP A 522 -6.70 -5.91 18.08
CA TRP A 522 -5.60 -6.58 17.39
C TRP A 522 -5.18 -7.89 18.04
N ARG A 523 -5.43 -8.07 19.35
CA ARG A 523 -5.01 -9.26 20.11
C ARG A 523 -5.79 -10.52 19.71
N HIS A 524 -7.03 -10.34 19.27
CA HIS A 524 -7.90 -11.45 18.93
C HIS A 524 -7.82 -11.78 17.43
N THR A 525 -7.81 -13.06 17.11
CA THR A 525 -8.16 -13.55 15.78
C THR A 525 -9.66 -13.39 15.65
N SER A 526 -10.10 -12.48 14.84
CA SER A 526 -11.54 -12.26 14.59
C SER A 526 -11.97 -13.07 13.40
#